data_bc6764668da4f7e25ee70bee1715dddc
#
_entry.id   bc6764668da4f7e25ee70bee1715dddc
#
_cell.length_a   1.000
_cell.length_b   1.000
_cell.length_c   1.000
_cell.angle_alpha   90.00
_cell.angle_beta   90.00
_cell.angle_gamma   90.00
#
_symmetry.space_group_name_H-M   'P 1'
#
loop_
_entity.id
_entity.type
_entity.pdbx_description
1 polymer ?
#
loop_
_entity_poly.entity_id
_entity_poly.type
_entity_poly.pdbx_seq_one_letter_code
_entity_poly.pdbx_strand_id
1 'polypeptide(L)'
;MTIHFRADSDNITHQVWAQRQASSCAVASIWMARNQAKQMTVNEGEWSLAWRLYNQVVQGMEFVPDPPAPMSFHPGAHQNNQNTFGNMFSIAGTFMRQVSQALTNDGLRVTNTTSFLPGTTVTASRLSDTTPAIVLLGWYSGGRRNGGHFIVASRRTRAGRIVYLDPWGGRLRELGIGPQYQTTGRFEQIIYISA
;
A
#
# COMPACT_ATOMS: atom_id res chain seq x y z
N MET A 1 -7.93 10.55 -9.08
CA MET A 1 -7.64 10.06 -7.71
C MET A 1 -8.92 10.09 -6.90
N THR A 2 -9.24 9.03 -6.18
CA THR A 2 -10.41 8.99 -5.30
C THR A 2 -9.97 8.63 -3.89
N ILE A 3 -10.02 9.62 -3.01
CA ILE A 3 -9.75 9.42 -1.59
C ILE A 3 -11.10 9.30 -0.89
N HIS A 4 -11.28 8.25 -0.13
CA HIS A 4 -12.44 8.04 0.73
C HIS A 4 -12.05 8.36 2.17
N PHE A 5 -12.90 9.10 2.86
CA PHE A 5 -12.79 9.30 4.29
C PHE A 5 -13.65 8.24 4.98
N ARG A 6 -13.04 7.43 5.82
CA ARG A 6 -13.68 6.31 6.52
C ARG A 6 -13.41 6.41 8.01
N ALA A 7 -14.44 6.38 8.82
CA ALA A 7 -14.30 6.31 10.27
C ALA A 7 -14.19 4.85 10.74
N ASP A 8 -13.29 4.60 11.68
CA ASP A 8 -13.24 3.33 12.42
C ASP A 8 -14.23 3.31 13.59
N SER A 9 -14.31 2.21 14.32
CA SER A 9 -15.21 2.05 15.47
C SER A 9 -14.88 2.97 16.65
N ASP A 10 -13.71 3.57 16.67
CA ASP A 10 -13.33 4.61 17.65
C ASP A 10 -13.65 6.02 17.17
N ASN A 11 -14.33 6.18 16.02
CA ASN A 11 -14.60 7.45 15.31
C ASN A 11 -13.35 8.19 14.82
N ILE A 12 -12.25 7.50 14.62
CA ILE A 12 -11.05 8.06 13.98
C ILE A 12 -11.21 7.98 12.46
N THR A 13 -11.07 9.12 11.79
CA THR A 13 -11.20 9.20 10.34
C THR A 13 -9.87 8.87 9.66
N HIS A 14 -9.93 7.94 8.71
CA HIS A 14 -8.81 7.52 7.87
C HIS A 14 -9.01 7.97 6.43
N GLN A 15 -7.92 8.34 5.78
CA GLN A 15 -7.88 8.60 4.34
C GLN A 15 -7.55 7.30 3.62
N VAL A 16 -8.49 6.77 2.87
CA VAL A 16 -8.33 5.52 2.14
C VAL A 16 -8.31 5.81 0.65
N TRP A 17 -7.17 5.56 0.04
CA TRP A 17 -7.03 5.76 -1.40
C TRP A 17 -7.56 4.54 -2.16
N ALA A 18 -8.58 4.76 -3.01
CA ALA A 18 -9.04 3.74 -3.94
C ALA A 18 -8.09 3.69 -5.14
N GLN A 19 -7.44 2.53 -5.32
CA GLN A 19 -6.57 2.30 -6.49
C GLN A 19 -7.35 2.41 -7.79
N ARG A 20 -6.73 2.95 -8.82
CA ARG A 20 -7.35 3.11 -10.15
C ARG A 20 -6.96 2.00 -11.12
N GLN A 21 -5.72 1.52 -11.01
CA GLN A 21 -5.20 0.45 -11.85
C GLN A 21 -5.33 -0.90 -11.14
N ALA A 22 -5.50 -1.96 -11.90
CA ALA A 22 -5.69 -3.31 -11.35
C ALA A 22 -4.54 -3.77 -10.44
N SER A 23 -3.32 -3.29 -10.69
CA SER A 23 -2.10 -3.68 -9.97
C SER A 23 -1.43 -2.56 -9.18
N SER A 24 -2.11 -1.45 -8.91
CA SER A 24 -1.55 -0.29 -8.21
C SER A 24 -1.76 -0.29 -6.68
N CYS A 25 -2.16 -1.41 -6.10
CA CYS A 25 -2.38 -1.53 -4.66
C CYS A 25 -1.15 -1.14 -3.82
N ALA A 26 0.06 -1.44 -4.30
CA ALA A 26 1.30 -1.05 -3.62
C ALA A 26 1.47 0.47 -3.57
N VAL A 27 1.22 1.17 -4.68
CA VAL A 27 1.31 2.64 -4.78
C VAL A 27 0.33 3.30 -3.82
N ALA A 28 -0.92 2.85 -3.84
CA ALA A 28 -1.96 3.37 -2.96
C ALA A 28 -1.64 3.08 -1.48
N SER A 29 -1.09 1.90 -1.16
CA SER A 29 -0.68 1.54 0.19
C SER A 29 0.53 2.39 0.66
N ILE A 30 1.50 2.65 -0.21
CA ILE A 30 2.61 3.57 0.10
C ILE A 30 2.08 4.96 0.42
N TRP A 31 1.16 5.49 -0.40
CA TRP A 31 0.57 6.80 -0.16
C TRP A 31 -0.15 6.88 1.19
N MET A 32 -1.00 5.91 1.51
CA MET A 32 -1.74 5.89 2.78
C MET A 32 -0.79 5.78 3.98
N ALA A 33 0.15 4.85 3.93
CA ALA A 33 1.10 4.63 5.03
C ALA A 33 2.04 5.83 5.23
N ARG A 34 2.52 6.44 4.15
CA ARG A 34 3.33 7.65 4.20
C ARG A 34 2.59 8.82 4.83
N ASN A 35 1.38 9.09 4.36
CA ASN A 35 0.60 10.22 4.86
C ASN A 35 0.27 10.05 6.34
N GLN A 36 -0.03 8.83 6.76
CA GLN A 36 -0.24 8.52 8.16
C GLN A 36 1.06 8.69 8.97
N ALA A 37 2.18 8.14 8.52
CA ALA A 37 3.45 8.23 9.26
C ALA A 37 3.94 9.68 9.41
N LYS A 38 3.79 10.48 8.37
CA LYS A 38 4.19 11.90 8.36
C LYS A 38 3.11 12.85 8.88
N GLN A 39 1.93 12.35 9.26
CA GLN A 39 0.78 13.16 9.70
C GLN A 39 0.45 14.29 8.71
N MET A 40 0.44 13.95 7.42
CA MET A 40 0.21 14.90 6.34
C MET A 40 -0.70 14.31 5.27
N THR A 41 -1.26 15.17 4.45
CA THR A 41 -1.96 14.78 3.24
C THR A 41 -1.26 15.39 2.03
N VAL A 42 -0.69 14.52 1.19
CA VAL A 42 -0.13 14.95 -0.08
C VAL A 42 -1.14 14.69 -1.18
N ASN A 43 -1.52 15.75 -1.87
CA ASN A 43 -2.40 15.65 -3.03
C ASN A 43 -1.56 15.37 -4.27
N GLU A 44 -1.39 14.10 -4.59
CA GLU A 44 -0.68 13.66 -5.79
C GLU A 44 -1.42 12.52 -6.48
N GLY A 45 -1.22 12.38 -7.77
CA GLY A 45 -1.82 11.31 -8.55
C GLY A 45 -1.09 9.97 -8.39
N GLU A 46 -1.78 8.88 -8.68
CA GLU A 46 -1.23 7.51 -8.60
C GLU A 46 -0.02 7.34 -9.54
N TRP A 47 -0.09 7.91 -10.73
CA TRP A 47 1.01 7.90 -11.69
C TRP A 47 2.18 8.78 -11.24
N SER A 48 1.90 9.96 -10.73
CA SER A 48 2.93 10.87 -10.21
C SER A 48 3.69 10.24 -9.05
N LEU A 49 2.96 9.61 -8.13
CA LEU A 49 3.58 8.89 -7.03
C LEU A 49 4.39 7.70 -7.52
N ALA A 50 3.81 6.87 -8.40
CA ALA A 50 4.51 5.73 -8.96
C ALA A 50 5.77 6.17 -9.70
N TRP A 51 5.68 7.17 -10.53
CA TRP A 51 6.82 7.75 -11.25
C TRP A 51 7.91 8.21 -10.28
N ARG A 52 7.56 9.01 -9.30
CA ARG A 52 8.50 9.55 -8.30
C ARG A 52 9.18 8.46 -7.48
N LEU A 53 8.44 7.46 -7.03
CA LEU A 53 8.97 6.41 -6.16
C LEU A 53 9.90 5.44 -6.89
N TYR A 54 9.68 5.22 -8.19
CA TYR A 54 10.40 4.20 -8.94
C TYR A 54 11.54 4.72 -9.80
N ASN A 55 11.50 5.97 -10.17
CA ASN A 55 12.55 6.51 -11.05
C ASN A 55 13.76 7.05 -10.31
N GLN A 56 13.73 7.20 -9.01
CA GLN A 56 14.82 7.72 -8.17
C GLN A 56 15.47 9.05 -8.64
N VAL A 57 15.02 9.60 -9.78
CA VAL A 57 15.66 10.71 -10.50
C VAL A 57 14.91 12.03 -10.25
N VAL A 58 14.12 12.09 -9.20
CA VAL A 58 13.03 13.07 -9.16
C VAL A 58 13.37 14.32 -8.37
N GLN A 59 14.60 14.74 -8.37
CA GLN A 59 14.89 16.13 -8.07
C GLN A 59 14.43 16.98 -9.29
N GLY A 60 13.28 17.63 -9.13
CA GLY A 60 12.78 18.60 -10.12
C GLY A 60 11.78 18.06 -11.15
N MET A 61 11.20 16.89 -10.99
CA MET A 61 10.13 16.47 -11.89
C MET A 61 8.85 17.27 -11.69
N GLU A 62 8.33 17.76 -12.78
CA GLU A 62 7.01 18.35 -12.82
C GLU A 62 5.93 17.31 -12.49
N PHE A 63 4.82 17.79 -11.97
CA PHE A 63 3.63 16.99 -11.73
C PHE A 63 3.19 16.25 -13.00
N VAL A 64 3.13 14.94 -12.95
CA VAL A 64 2.56 14.12 -14.01
C VAL A 64 1.11 13.84 -13.68
N PRO A 65 0.14 14.42 -14.40
CA PRO A 65 -1.26 14.17 -14.15
C PRO A 65 -1.62 12.71 -14.39
N ASP A 66 -2.52 12.18 -13.57
CA ASP A 66 -3.07 10.86 -13.83
C ASP A 66 -3.79 10.84 -15.18
N PRO A 67 -3.57 9.81 -15.99
CA PRO A 67 -4.34 9.64 -17.20
C PRO A 67 -5.83 9.43 -16.87
N PRO A 68 -6.76 9.79 -17.77
CA PRO A 68 -8.17 9.49 -17.57
C PRO A 68 -8.38 7.97 -17.39
N ALA A 69 -9.16 7.58 -16.39
CA ALA A 69 -9.48 6.18 -16.14
C ALA A 69 -10.61 5.70 -17.07
N PRO A 70 -10.65 4.39 -17.38
CA PRO A 70 -9.59 3.41 -17.21
C PRO A 70 -8.63 3.44 -18.39
N MET A 71 -7.38 3.73 -18.17
CA MET A 71 -6.36 3.55 -19.20
C MET A 71 -5.55 2.29 -18.90
N SER A 72 -5.37 1.48 -19.91
CA SER A 72 -4.32 0.48 -19.88
C SER A 72 -2.97 1.20 -19.84
N PHE A 73 -2.07 0.69 -19.04
CA PHE A 73 -0.71 1.18 -19.02
C PHE A 73 -0.08 0.99 -20.41
N HIS A 74 0.39 2.08 -21.00
CA HIS A 74 1.12 2.04 -22.26
C HIS A 74 2.62 2.25 -21.98
N PRO A 75 3.42 1.20 -22.03
CA PRO A 75 4.85 1.28 -21.76
C PRO A 75 5.58 2.29 -22.64
N GLY A 76 5.09 2.52 -23.85
CA GLY A 76 5.71 3.43 -24.81
C GLY A 76 5.74 4.90 -24.43
N ALA A 77 4.86 5.34 -23.54
CA ALA A 77 4.84 6.73 -23.06
C ALA A 77 6.03 7.06 -22.13
N HIS A 78 6.69 6.04 -21.57
CA HIS A 78 7.77 6.17 -20.60
C HIS A 78 8.93 5.22 -20.92
N GLN A 79 9.37 5.21 -22.16
CA GLN A 79 10.31 4.21 -22.69
C GLN A 79 11.62 4.05 -21.91
N ASN A 80 12.13 5.11 -21.30
CA ASN A 80 13.41 5.05 -20.59
C ASN A 80 13.35 4.36 -19.23
N ASN A 81 12.16 4.06 -18.71
CA ASN A 81 11.94 3.46 -17.38
C ASN A 81 10.93 2.31 -17.39
N GLN A 82 10.74 1.67 -18.52
CA GLN A 82 9.77 0.60 -18.71
C GLN A 82 9.91 -0.53 -17.69
N ASN A 83 11.14 -0.91 -17.35
CA ASN A 83 11.38 -2.02 -16.44
C ASN A 83 10.96 -1.71 -14.99
N THR A 84 11.07 -0.46 -14.56
CA THR A 84 10.74 -0.06 -13.20
C THR A 84 9.29 0.38 -13.09
N PHE A 85 8.87 1.29 -13.95
CA PHE A 85 7.53 1.86 -13.93
C PHE A 85 6.47 0.89 -14.44
N GLY A 86 6.78 0.15 -15.52
CA GLY A 86 5.91 -0.88 -16.08
C GLY A 86 5.68 -2.03 -15.11
N ASN A 87 6.69 -2.41 -14.35
CA ASN A 87 6.58 -3.49 -13.37
C ASN A 87 5.62 -3.17 -12.21
N MET A 88 5.45 -1.90 -11.84
CA MET A 88 4.48 -1.52 -10.82
C MET A 88 3.04 -1.82 -11.20
N PHE A 89 2.73 -1.64 -12.47
CA PHE A 89 1.38 -1.82 -13.02
C PHE A 89 1.26 -3.13 -13.81
N SER A 90 2.32 -3.95 -13.82
CA SER A 90 2.30 -5.25 -14.48
C SER A 90 1.43 -6.25 -13.75
N ILE A 91 1.00 -7.29 -14.45
CA ILE A 91 0.25 -8.42 -13.87
C ILE A 91 1.05 -9.11 -12.74
N ALA A 92 2.38 -9.09 -12.81
CA ALA A 92 3.23 -9.62 -11.75
C ALA A 92 3.19 -8.78 -10.46
N GLY A 93 2.72 -7.54 -10.54
CA GLY A 93 2.59 -6.64 -9.40
C GLY A 93 3.93 -6.13 -8.87
N THR A 94 3.90 -5.68 -7.64
CA THR A 94 5.05 -5.11 -6.93
C THR A 94 5.52 -6.08 -5.85
N PHE A 95 6.83 -6.13 -5.60
CA PHE A 95 7.40 -6.92 -4.50
C PHE A 95 7.63 -6.06 -3.27
N MET A 96 7.57 -6.67 -2.07
CA MET A 96 7.77 -5.96 -0.80
C MET A 96 9.11 -5.21 -0.74
N ARG A 97 10.17 -5.76 -1.35
CA ARG A 97 11.47 -5.07 -1.43
C ARG A 97 11.37 -3.73 -2.16
N GLN A 98 10.58 -3.66 -3.24
CA GLN A 98 10.36 -2.42 -3.98
C GLN A 98 9.56 -1.41 -3.17
N VAL A 99 8.54 -1.88 -2.44
CA VAL A 99 7.77 -1.06 -1.50
C VAL A 99 8.68 -0.48 -0.41
N SER A 100 9.52 -1.31 0.20
CA SER A 100 10.48 -0.89 1.22
C SER A 100 11.45 0.17 0.68
N GLN A 101 12.01 -0.06 -0.52
CA GLN A 101 12.91 0.90 -1.16
C GLN A 101 12.21 2.23 -1.47
N ALA A 102 10.99 2.18 -1.98
CA ALA A 102 10.19 3.36 -2.28
C ALA A 102 9.93 4.22 -1.02
N LEU A 103 9.59 3.58 0.09
CA LEU A 103 9.38 4.25 1.36
C LEU A 103 10.66 4.92 1.88
N THR A 104 11.79 4.22 1.80
CA THR A 104 13.09 4.77 2.18
C THR A 104 13.49 5.95 1.31
N ASN A 105 13.27 5.87 0.00
CA ASN A 105 13.52 6.97 -0.94
C ASN A 105 12.63 8.20 -0.65
N ASP A 106 11.45 7.98 -0.08
CA ASP A 106 10.52 9.03 0.34
C ASP A 106 10.81 9.56 1.77
N GLY A 107 11.97 9.19 2.33
CA GLY A 107 12.46 9.67 3.62
C GLY A 107 11.77 9.04 4.83
N LEU A 108 11.17 7.86 4.66
CA LEU A 108 10.57 7.08 5.74
C LEU A 108 11.53 6.00 6.25
N ARG A 109 11.39 5.66 7.51
CA ARG A 109 12.14 4.56 8.13
C ARG A 109 11.31 3.29 8.05
N VAL A 110 11.88 2.25 7.45
CA VAL A 110 11.37 0.89 7.58
C VAL A 110 11.93 0.30 8.87
N THR A 111 11.11 0.19 9.90
CA THR A 111 11.57 -0.14 11.25
C THR A 111 11.63 -1.62 11.54
N ASN A 112 10.87 -2.41 10.80
CA ASN A 112 10.89 -3.86 10.91
C ASN A 112 10.30 -4.49 9.64
N THR A 113 10.91 -5.55 9.19
CA THR A 113 10.44 -6.33 8.04
C THR A 113 10.40 -7.80 8.45
N THR A 114 9.23 -8.43 8.31
CA THR A 114 9.14 -9.87 8.52
C THR A 114 9.66 -10.61 7.29
N SER A 115 10.14 -11.83 7.48
CA SER A 115 10.38 -12.75 6.37
C SER A 115 9.07 -13.06 5.65
N PHE A 116 9.15 -13.43 4.39
CA PHE A 116 8.00 -13.94 3.66
C PHE A 116 7.58 -15.29 4.25
N LEU A 117 6.42 -15.30 4.90
CA LEU A 117 5.87 -16.48 5.55
C LEU A 117 4.33 -16.41 5.49
N PRO A 118 3.67 -17.26 4.68
CA PRO A 118 2.20 -17.33 4.69
C PRO A 118 1.68 -17.67 6.09
N GLY A 119 0.76 -16.85 6.58
CA GLY A 119 0.22 -16.97 7.93
C GLY A 119 0.91 -16.09 8.98
N THR A 120 1.80 -15.18 8.57
CA THR A 120 2.33 -14.15 9.49
C THR A 120 1.21 -13.24 10.02
N THR A 121 1.45 -12.58 11.15
CA THR A 121 0.45 -11.71 11.78
C THR A 121 1.00 -10.32 12.04
N VAL A 122 0.14 -9.33 11.98
CA VAL A 122 0.48 -7.96 12.37
C VAL A 122 0.64 -7.90 13.89
N THR A 123 1.77 -7.39 14.36
CA THR A 123 2.02 -7.13 15.79
C THR A 123 1.33 -5.82 16.18
N ALA A 124 0.16 -5.94 16.78
CA ALA A 124 -0.72 -4.80 17.09
C ALA A 124 -0.07 -3.74 18.00
N SER A 125 0.86 -4.14 18.89
CA SER A 125 1.58 -3.21 19.77
C SER A 125 2.61 -2.34 19.04
N ARG A 126 2.92 -2.64 17.79
CA ARG A 126 3.81 -1.82 16.95
C ARG A 126 3.05 -0.77 16.13
N LEU A 127 1.73 -0.87 16.09
CA LEU A 127 0.91 0.11 15.39
C LEU A 127 0.58 1.29 16.29
N SER A 128 0.66 2.48 15.70
CA SER A 128 0.21 3.74 16.31
C SER A 128 -0.31 4.68 15.23
N ASP A 129 -0.81 5.84 15.62
CA ASP A 129 -1.28 6.86 14.67
C ASP A 129 -0.16 7.39 13.74
N THR A 130 1.10 7.16 14.10
CA THR A 130 2.27 7.55 13.29
C THR A 130 3.14 6.37 12.84
N THR A 131 2.75 5.15 13.19
CA THR A 131 3.50 3.94 12.83
C THR A 131 2.56 2.90 12.20
N PRO A 132 2.15 3.10 10.95
CA PRO A 132 1.41 2.09 10.22
C PRO A 132 2.32 0.95 9.76
N ALA A 133 1.70 -0.11 9.25
CA ALA A 133 2.42 -1.17 8.55
C ALA A 133 1.82 -1.40 7.16
N ILE A 134 2.66 -1.70 6.17
CA ILE A 134 2.21 -2.24 4.89
C ILE A 134 2.27 -3.75 4.97
N VAL A 135 1.19 -4.38 4.56
CA VAL A 135 0.99 -5.83 4.59
C VAL A 135 0.85 -6.33 3.16
N LEU A 136 1.73 -7.25 2.79
CA LEU A 136 1.52 -8.10 1.61
C LEU A 136 0.65 -9.28 2.03
N LEU A 137 -0.42 -9.48 1.32
CA LEU A 137 -1.25 -10.68 1.45
C LEU A 137 -1.28 -11.46 0.13
N GLY A 138 -1.36 -12.78 0.24
CA GLY A 138 -1.59 -13.68 -0.89
C GLY A 138 -3.03 -14.16 -0.88
N TRP A 139 -3.60 -14.28 -2.07
CA TRP A 139 -4.89 -14.95 -2.29
C TRP A 139 -4.63 -16.42 -2.53
N TYR A 140 -5.34 -17.29 -1.80
CA TYR A 140 -5.16 -18.74 -1.85
C TYR A 140 -6.45 -19.45 -2.23
N SER A 141 -6.34 -20.42 -3.14
CA SER A 141 -7.43 -21.32 -3.50
C SER A 141 -6.86 -22.71 -3.69
N GLY A 142 -7.45 -23.73 -3.09
CA GLY A 142 -6.95 -25.11 -3.14
C GLY A 142 -5.50 -25.25 -2.66
N GLY A 143 -5.07 -24.47 -1.70
CA GLY A 143 -3.69 -24.45 -1.18
C GLY A 143 -2.67 -23.75 -2.09
N ARG A 144 -3.07 -23.23 -3.24
CA ARG A 144 -2.19 -22.53 -4.19
C ARG A 144 -2.37 -21.03 -4.08
N ARG A 145 -1.26 -20.30 -4.18
CA ARG A 145 -1.25 -18.85 -4.28
C ARG A 145 -1.65 -18.38 -5.68
N ASN A 146 -2.72 -17.62 -5.79
CA ASN A 146 -3.29 -17.15 -7.07
C ASN A 146 -3.06 -15.65 -7.33
N GLY A 147 -2.45 -14.94 -6.41
CA GLY A 147 -2.19 -13.52 -6.55
C GLY A 147 -1.74 -12.90 -5.24
N GLY A 148 -1.42 -11.61 -5.28
CA GLY A 148 -1.05 -10.82 -4.11
C GLY A 148 -1.80 -9.50 -4.07
N HIS A 149 -1.83 -8.90 -2.88
CA HIS A 149 -2.43 -7.60 -2.67
C HIS A 149 -1.71 -6.87 -1.55
N PHE A 150 -1.64 -5.54 -1.64
CA PHE A 150 -1.09 -4.70 -0.59
C PHE A 150 -2.21 -3.94 0.10
N ILE A 151 -2.17 -3.93 1.42
CA ILE A 151 -3.05 -3.15 2.29
C ILE A 151 -2.24 -2.47 3.38
N VAL A 152 -2.85 -1.53 4.09
CA VAL A 152 -2.21 -0.86 5.23
C VAL A 152 -2.90 -1.30 6.52
N ALA A 153 -2.13 -1.80 7.48
CA ALA A 153 -2.54 -1.91 8.87
C ALA A 153 -2.25 -0.56 9.55
N SER A 154 -3.30 0.18 9.84
CA SER A 154 -3.20 1.58 10.27
C SER A 154 -2.97 1.68 11.78
N ARG A 155 -3.89 1.15 12.58
CA ARG A 155 -3.84 1.26 14.04
C ARG A 155 -4.60 0.12 14.71
N ARG A 156 -4.49 0.03 16.03
CA ARG A 156 -5.33 -0.81 16.86
C ARG A 156 -6.46 0.02 17.45
N THR A 157 -7.70 -0.48 17.39
CA THR A 157 -8.86 0.11 18.05
C THR A 157 -8.84 -0.15 19.55
N ARG A 158 -9.65 0.60 20.30
CA ARG A 158 -9.88 0.36 21.74
C ARG A 158 -10.42 -1.05 22.01
N ALA A 159 -11.23 -1.59 21.11
CA ALA A 159 -11.73 -2.96 21.18
C ALA A 159 -10.67 -4.04 20.84
N GLY A 160 -9.42 -3.64 20.55
CA GLY A 160 -8.33 -4.56 20.27
C GLY A 160 -8.26 -5.07 18.83
N ARG A 161 -9.11 -4.57 17.94
CA ARG A 161 -9.11 -4.91 16.51
C ARG A 161 -8.05 -4.08 15.78
N ILE A 162 -7.58 -4.58 14.63
CA ILE A 162 -6.68 -3.84 13.77
C ILE A 162 -7.48 -3.24 12.62
N VAL A 163 -7.28 -1.94 12.38
CA VAL A 163 -7.86 -1.21 11.26
C VAL A 163 -6.99 -1.43 10.03
N TYR A 164 -7.58 -1.98 8.99
CA TYR A 164 -6.96 -2.17 7.69
C TYR A 164 -7.56 -1.24 6.66
N LEU A 165 -6.70 -0.53 5.92
CA LEU A 165 -7.07 0.32 4.80
C LEU A 165 -6.76 -0.45 3.52
N ASP A 166 -7.79 -0.73 2.75
CA ASP A 166 -7.71 -1.56 1.54
C ASP A 166 -7.87 -0.68 0.30
N PRO A 167 -6.85 -0.58 -0.56
CA PRO A 167 -6.94 0.15 -1.81
C PRO A 167 -8.05 -0.35 -2.75
N TRP A 168 -8.43 -1.61 -2.63
CA TRP A 168 -9.47 -2.17 -3.49
C TRP A 168 -10.84 -1.58 -3.15
N GLY A 169 -11.21 -0.56 -3.90
CA GLY A 169 -12.43 0.20 -3.71
C GLY A 169 -12.42 1.14 -2.51
N GLY A 170 -11.26 1.49 -1.97
CA GLY A 170 -11.12 2.45 -0.88
C GLY A 170 -11.86 2.03 0.39
N ARG A 171 -11.61 0.83 0.88
CA ARG A 171 -12.35 0.22 2.00
C ARG A 171 -11.56 0.29 3.31
N LEU A 172 -12.28 0.46 4.39
CA LEU A 172 -11.78 0.24 5.74
C LEU A 172 -12.37 -1.06 6.29
N ARG A 173 -11.54 -1.87 6.93
CA ARG A 173 -11.96 -3.09 7.63
C ARG A 173 -11.33 -3.16 9.00
N GLU A 174 -12.08 -3.62 9.97
CA GLU A 174 -11.58 -3.92 11.31
C GLU A 174 -11.59 -5.42 11.53
N LEU A 175 -10.42 -5.99 11.76
CA LEU A 175 -10.26 -7.42 11.95
C LEU A 175 -9.60 -7.72 13.30
N GLY A 176 -9.91 -8.88 13.86
CA GLY A 176 -9.17 -9.42 14.99
C GLY A 176 -7.71 -9.71 14.63
N ILE A 177 -6.87 -9.90 15.64
CA ILE A 177 -5.47 -10.30 15.41
C ILE A 177 -5.46 -11.71 14.83
N GLY A 178 -4.88 -11.84 13.66
CA GLY A 178 -4.80 -13.12 12.95
C GLY A 178 -4.13 -12.96 11.58
N PRO A 179 -3.80 -14.08 10.95
CA PRO A 179 -3.07 -14.07 9.68
C PRO A 179 -3.99 -13.96 8.46
N GLN A 180 -5.30 -13.83 8.65
CA GLN A 180 -6.28 -13.98 7.60
C GLN A 180 -6.96 -12.65 7.26
N TYR A 181 -7.10 -12.40 5.97
CA TYR A 181 -7.84 -11.30 5.40
C TYR A 181 -8.94 -11.85 4.47
N GLN A 182 -10.20 -11.62 4.83
CA GLN A 182 -11.34 -12.26 4.17
C GLN A 182 -11.22 -13.80 4.19
N THR A 183 -11.86 -14.49 3.25
CA THR A 183 -11.93 -15.97 3.24
C THR A 183 -10.65 -16.60 2.71
N THR A 184 -10.00 -15.97 1.73
CA THR A 184 -8.89 -16.57 0.96
C THR A 184 -7.57 -15.82 1.08
N GLY A 185 -7.58 -14.62 1.66
CA GLY A 185 -6.39 -13.81 1.87
C GLY A 185 -5.61 -14.25 3.10
N ARG A 186 -4.30 -14.43 2.96
CA ARG A 186 -3.37 -14.69 4.07
C ARG A 186 -2.25 -13.68 4.06
N PHE A 187 -1.90 -13.13 5.20
CA PHE A 187 -0.75 -12.25 5.32
C PHE A 187 0.53 -13.04 5.08
N GLU A 188 1.42 -12.49 4.29
CA GLU A 188 2.66 -13.14 3.86
C GLU A 188 3.91 -12.39 4.32
N GLN A 189 3.85 -11.05 4.31
CA GLN A 189 4.97 -10.21 4.72
C GLN A 189 4.46 -8.86 5.23
N ILE A 190 5.15 -8.30 6.22
CA ILE A 190 4.75 -7.06 6.89
C ILE A 190 5.97 -6.17 7.06
N ILE A 191 5.84 -4.87 6.78
CA ILE A 191 6.83 -3.86 7.09
C ILE A 191 6.17 -2.76 7.93
N TYR A 192 6.84 -2.35 9.01
CA TYR A 192 6.41 -1.23 9.86
C TYR A 192 7.18 0.02 9.47
N ILE A 193 6.49 1.16 9.54
CA ILE A 193 6.96 2.40 8.96
C ILE A 193 6.83 3.52 9.99
N SER A 194 7.84 4.39 10.05
CA SER A 194 7.76 5.65 10.79
C SER A 194 8.38 6.79 9.97
N ALA A 195 8.08 8.01 10.34
CA ALA A 195 8.76 9.19 9.81
C ALA A 195 10.19 9.29 10.29
#